data_09a5bafe481f329d3826948f9b065186
#
_entry.id   09a5bafe481f329d3826948f9b065186
#
_cell.length_a   1.000
_cell.length_b   1.000
_cell.length_c   1.000
_cell.angle_alpha   90.00
_cell.angle_beta   90.00
_cell.angle_gamma   90.00
#
_symmetry.space_group_name_H-M   'P 1'
#
loop_
_entity.id
_entity.type
_entity.pdbx_description
1 polymer ?
#
loop_
_entity_poly.entity_id
_entity_poly.type
_entity_poly.pdbx_seq_one_letter_code
_entity_poly.pdbx_strand_id
1 'polypeptide(L)'
;MSEEFTGPPWAVDCTQDAEKYRLGLPEAARDALWEVLFELRTSHTPYRGENVEPARSTVPRGPHIAYFDGFRGWIRFTFLPRVAEPQIVVEEIFWQ
;
A
#
# COMPACT_ATOMS: atom_id res chain seq x y z
N MET A 1 -24.01 0.72 18.29
CA MET A 1 -23.31 0.09 17.81
C MET A 1 -22.20 0.68 17.38
N SER A 2 -21.53 0.23 17.28
CA SER A 2 -20.46 0.73 17.05
C SER A 2 -20.20 0.91 15.79
N GLU A 3 -19.73 1.79 15.47
CA GLU A 3 -19.42 1.98 14.31
C GLU A 3 -18.05 1.83 14.15
N GLU A 4 -17.45 1.16 14.90
CA GLU A 4 -16.19 1.06 14.63
C GLU A 4 -15.90 0.45 13.41
N PHE A 5 -14.83 0.69 12.78
CA PHE A 5 -14.48 0.20 11.55
C PHE A 5 -14.22 -1.24 11.61
N THR A 6 -14.77 -1.96 10.73
CA THR A 6 -14.67 -3.38 10.81
C THR A 6 -14.00 -4.03 9.63
N GLY A 7 -13.52 -3.30 8.69
CA GLY A 7 -12.83 -3.91 7.56
C GLY A 7 -12.64 -2.98 6.39
N PRO A 8 -12.14 -3.50 5.29
CA PRO A 8 -11.92 -2.67 4.11
C PRO A 8 -13.24 -2.20 3.50
N PRO A 9 -13.17 -1.20 2.64
CA PRO A 9 -11.92 -0.70 2.07
C PRO A 9 -11.23 0.28 2.99
N TRP A 10 -9.88 0.22 2.97
CA TRP A 10 -9.08 1.09 3.81
C TRP A 10 -8.82 2.40 3.08
N ALA A 11 -8.59 3.47 3.83
CA ALA A 11 -8.13 4.71 3.22
C ALA A 11 -6.68 4.54 2.78
N VAL A 12 -6.32 5.11 1.64
CA VAL A 12 -4.96 5.04 1.13
C VAL A 12 -4.47 6.46 0.91
N ASP A 13 -3.31 6.76 1.46
CA ASP A 13 -2.68 8.04 1.32
C ASP A 13 -1.27 7.85 0.82
N CYS A 14 -0.73 8.83 0.15
CA CYS A 14 0.65 8.82 -0.30
C CYS A 14 1.36 10.02 0.28
N THR A 15 2.64 9.85 0.63
CA THR A 15 3.45 11.01 0.96
C THR A 15 3.59 11.88 -0.28
N GLN A 16 4.04 13.11 -0.10
CA GLN A 16 4.21 14.00 -1.24
C GLN A 16 5.18 13.44 -2.26
N ASP A 17 6.29 12.86 -1.80
CA ASP A 17 7.28 12.31 -2.70
C ASP A 17 6.73 11.10 -3.45
N ALA A 18 5.97 10.25 -2.77
CA ALA A 18 5.38 9.08 -3.43
C ALA A 18 4.36 9.54 -4.47
N GLU A 19 3.58 10.54 -4.16
CA GLU A 19 2.58 11.04 -5.10
C GLU A 19 3.23 11.63 -6.34
N LYS A 20 4.31 12.39 -6.15
CA LYS A 20 5.02 12.94 -7.29
C LYS A 20 5.58 11.84 -8.17
N TYR A 21 6.16 10.83 -7.56
CA TYR A 21 6.72 9.73 -8.33
C TYR A 21 5.62 9.02 -9.11
N ARG A 22 4.48 8.78 -8.47
CA ARG A 22 3.37 8.10 -9.11
C ARG A 22 2.90 8.85 -10.36
N LEU A 23 2.80 10.15 -10.25
CA LEU A 23 2.31 10.95 -11.37
C LEU A 23 3.28 10.96 -12.54
N GLY A 24 4.54 10.68 -12.31
CA GLY A 24 5.53 10.64 -13.38
C GLY A 24 5.70 9.29 -14.04
N LEU A 25 4.97 8.28 -13.60
CA LEU A 25 5.13 6.95 -14.19
C LEU A 25 4.45 6.86 -15.55
N PRO A 26 4.94 6.00 -16.43
CA PRO A 26 4.20 5.71 -17.66
C PRO A 26 2.83 5.14 -17.37
N GLU A 27 1.91 5.29 -18.29
CA GLU A 27 0.53 4.92 -18.03
C GLU A 27 0.38 3.46 -17.65
N ALA A 28 1.06 2.55 -18.33
CA ALA A 28 0.95 1.13 -18.01
C ALA A 28 1.45 0.83 -16.60
N ALA A 29 2.51 1.51 -16.18
CA ALA A 29 3.03 1.32 -14.82
C ALA A 29 2.07 1.90 -13.79
N ARG A 30 1.44 3.03 -14.10
CA ARG A 30 0.45 3.60 -13.20
C ARG A 30 -0.75 2.69 -13.04
N ASP A 31 -1.18 2.03 -14.14
CA ASP A 31 -2.30 1.11 -14.07
C ASP A 31 -1.95 -0.10 -13.21
N ALA A 32 -0.74 -0.63 -13.36
CA ALA A 32 -0.31 -1.76 -12.55
C ALA A 32 -0.21 -1.36 -11.08
N LEU A 33 0.27 -0.15 -10.81
CA LEU A 33 0.33 0.34 -9.44
C LEU A 33 -1.07 0.50 -8.87
N TRP A 34 -2.00 1.01 -9.66
CA TRP A 34 -3.37 1.17 -9.22
C TRP A 34 -3.97 -0.18 -8.81
N GLU A 35 -3.66 -1.24 -9.57
CA GLU A 35 -4.19 -2.56 -9.25
C GLU A 35 -3.67 -3.05 -7.91
N VAL A 36 -2.38 -2.86 -7.61
CA VAL A 36 -1.87 -3.32 -6.34
C VAL A 36 -2.42 -2.47 -5.20
N LEU A 37 -2.59 -1.18 -5.42
CA LEU A 37 -3.19 -0.35 -4.38
C LEU A 37 -4.63 -0.76 -4.11
N PHE A 38 -5.36 -1.13 -5.16
CA PHE A 38 -6.72 -1.59 -4.98
C PHE A 38 -6.76 -2.89 -4.19
N GLU A 39 -5.83 -3.81 -4.48
CA GLU A 39 -5.77 -5.05 -3.73
C GLU A 39 -5.47 -4.81 -2.26
N LEU A 40 -4.52 -3.93 -1.96
CA LEU A 40 -4.20 -3.61 -0.58
C LEU A 40 -5.38 -2.95 0.10
N ARG A 41 -6.04 -2.05 -0.60
CA ARG A 41 -7.14 -1.31 -0.03
C ARG A 41 -8.31 -2.19 0.32
N THR A 42 -8.52 -3.27 -0.43
CA THR A 42 -9.66 -4.13 -0.21
C THR A 42 -9.34 -5.41 0.56
N SER A 43 -8.07 -5.59 0.95
CA SER A 43 -7.68 -6.79 1.66
C SER A 43 -7.92 -6.65 3.15
N HIS A 44 -8.38 -7.71 3.80
CA HIS A 44 -8.50 -7.69 5.25
C HIS A 44 -7.14 -7.70 5.93
N THR A 45 -6.10 -8.19 5.25
CA THR A 45 -4.77 -8.26 5.84
C THR A 45 -3.76 -7.75 4.80
N PRO A 46 -3.72 -6.44 4.56
CA PRO A 46 -2.87 -5.92 3.48
C PRO A 46 -1.39 -6.24 3.65
N TYR A 47 -0.96 -6.50 4.88
CA TYR A 47 0.44 -6.83 5.10
C TYR A 47 0.74 -8.32 4.88
N ARG A 48 -0.20 -9.09 4.36
CA ARG A 48 0.01 -10.52 4.12
C ARG A 48 -0.31 -10.92 2.69
N GLY A 49 -0.31 -10.00 1.79
CA GLY A 49 -0.64 -10.32 0.41
C GLY A 49 0.43 -11.17 -0.26
N GLU A 50 0.03 -11.72 -1.41
CA GLU A 50 0.91 -12.63 -2.12
C GLU A 50 2.18 -11.97 -2.57
N ASN A 51 2.13 -10.72 -2.97
CA ASN A 51 3.31 -10.00 -3.42
C ASN A 51 3.78 -8.99 -2.40
N VAL A 52 3.54 -9.25 -1.13
CA VAL A 52 3.86 -8.33 -0.05
C VAL A 52 4.83 -9.01 0.90
N GLU A 53 5.87 -8.29 1.30
CA GLU A 53 6.82 -8.82 2.26
C GLU A 53 7.24 -7.71 3.21
N PRO A 54 7.72 -8.03 4.41
CA PRO A 54 8.19 -7.01 5.34
C PRO A 54 9.41 -6.30 4.78
N ALA A 55 9.43 -4.97 4.90
CA ALA A 55 10.57 -4.21 4.46
C ALA A 55 11.76 -4.42 5.38
N ARG A 56 11.50 -4.53 6.69
CA ARG A 56 12.51 -4.88 7.63
C ARG A 56 11.80 -5.57 8.66
N SER A 57 12.25 -6.61 9.09
CA SER A 57 11.45 -7.48 9.62
C SER A 57 11.11 -7.60 10.99
N THR A 58 11.21 -6.69 11.79
CA THR A 58 11.01 -7.00 13.19
C THR A 58 9.68 -6.56 13.73
N VAL A 59 8.94 -5.72 13.04
CA VAL A 59 7.68 -5.21 13.57
C VAL A 59 6.55 -5.70 12.70
N PRO A 60 5.64 -6.50 13.23
CA PRO A 60 4.62 -7.10 12.38
C PRO A 60 3.78 -6.11 11.60
N ARG A 61 3.59 -4.92 12.12
CA ARG A 61 2.79 -3.94 11.40
C ARG A 61 3.62 -2.82 10.86
N GLY A 62 4.93 -2.98 10.82
CA GLY A 62 5.80 -1.95 10.31
C GLY A 62 5.75 -1.89 8.81
N PRO A 63 6.68 -1.17 8.19
CA PRO A 63 6.66 -1.02 6.75
C PRO A 63 6.76 -2.33 6.00
N HIS A 64 6.04 -2.41 4.90
CA HIS A 64 6.05 -3.58 4.05
C HIS A 64 6.30 -3.14 2.61
N ILE A 65 6.79 -4.07 1.81
CA ILE A 65 7.01 -3.83 0.39
C ILE A 65 5.96 -4.62 -0.37
N ALA A 66 5.28 -3.97 -1.30
CA ALA A 66 4.37 -4.65 -2.22
C ALA A 66 4.91 -4.46 -3.63
N TYR A 67 5.00 -5.54 -4.38
CA TYR A 67 5.54 -5.50 -5.73
C TYR A 67 4.44 -5.36 -6.76
N PHE A 68 4.73 -4.69 -7.85
CA PHE A 68 3.76 -4.54 -8.93
C PHE A 68 4.46 -4.60 -10.28
N ASP A 69 3.68 -4.77 -11.33
CA ASP A 69 4.18 -4.81 -12.70
C ASP A 69 5.27 -5.87 -12.87
N GLY A 70 4.99 -7.09 -12.42
CA GLY A 70 5.94 -8.20 -12.60
C GLY A 70 7.25 -7.97 -11.90
N PHE A 71 7.21 -7.35 -10.73
CA PHE A 71 8.38 -7.05 -9.93
C PHE A 71 9.26 -5.95 -10.55
N ARG A 72 8.78 -5.26 -11.56
CA ARG A 72 9.51 -4.09 -12.06
C ARG A 72 9.37 -2.91 -11.10
N GLY A 73 8.35 -2.92 -10.28
CA GLY A 73 8.15 -1.85 -9.32
C GLY A 73 7.80 -2.37 -7.96
N TRP A 74 7.95 -1.50 -6.97
CA TRP A 74 7.53 -1.81 -5.61
C TRP A 74 7.12 -0.52 -4.90
N ILE A 75 6.28 -0.68 -3.89
CA ILE A 75 5.95 0.42 -2.99
C ILE A 75 6.31 0.00 -1.58
N ARG A 76 6.69 0.97 -0.75
CA ARG A 76 6.83 0.75 0.67
C ARG A 76 5.64 1.41 1.33
N PHE A 77 4.91 0.67 2.13
CA PHE A 77 3.72 1.19 2.78
C PHE A 77 3.65 0.74 4.22
N THR A 78 2.91 1.48 5.03
CA THR A 78 2.63 1.12 6.41
C THR A 78 1.13 1.10 6.59
N PHE A 79 0.63 0.11 7.30
CA PHE A 79 -0.78 0.04 7.63
C PHE A 79 -0.95 0.56 9.05
N LEU A 80 -1.70 1.65 9.18
CA LEU A 80 -1.94 2.25 10.48
C LEU A 80 -3.34 1.84 10.94
N PRO A 81 -3.42 0.91 11.89
CA PRO A 81 -4.73 0.38 12.30
C PRO A 81 -5.39 1.26 13.34
N ARG A 82 -5.63 2.51 13.00
CA ARG A 82 -6.29 3.41 13.93
C ARG A 82 -7.72 3.00 14.10
N VAL A 83 -8.23 3.16 15.30
CA VAL A 83 -9.58 2.74 15.58
C VAL A 83 -10.58 3.47 14.70
N ALA A 84 -10.43 4.78 14.62
CA ALA A 84 -11.41 5.56 13.90
C ALA A 84 -11.28 5.43 12.40
N GLU A 85 -10.04 5.33 11.90
CA GLU A 85 -9.87 5.34 10.46
C GLU A 85 -8.59 4.64 10.11
N PRO A 86 -8.60 3.33 9.97
CA PRO A 86 -7.41 2.61 9.54
C PRO A 86 -6.97 3.07 8.16
N GLN A 87 -5.67 3.11 7.96
CA GLN A 87 -5.15 3.77 6.79
C GLN A 87 -3.89 3.10 6.30
N ILE A 88 -3.76 3.01 4.98
CA ILE A 88 -2.53 2.57 4.34
C ILE A 88 -1.82 3.83 3.89
N VAL A 89 -0.56 3.98 4.28
CA VAL A 89 0.24 5.13 3.87
C VAL A 89 1.36 4.64 2.98
N VAL A 90 1.36 5.07 1.73
CA VAL A 90 2.40 4.73 0.77
C VAL A 90 3.51 5.76 0.91
N GLU A 91 4.68 5.28 1.33
CA GLU A 91 5.79 6.15 1.67
C GLU A 91 6.79 6.29 0.55
N GLU A 92 6.93 5.29 -0.29
CA GLU A 92 7.90 5.33 -1.35
C GLU A 92 7.44 4.43 -2.49
N ILE A 93 7.72 4.84 -3.71
CA ILE A 93 7.40 4.08 -4.91
C ILE A 93 8.64 4.00 -5.77
N PHE A 94 8.91 2.84 -6.33
CA PHE A 94 10.01 2.66 -7.26
C PHE A 94 9.56 1.84 -8.46
N TRP A 95 10.03 2.17 -9.64
CA TRP A 95 9.72 1.41 -10.85
C TRP A 95 10.85 1.60 -11.85
N GLN A 96 11.17 0.56 -12.60
CA GLN A 96 12.17 0.71 -13.65
C GLN A 96 11.81 -0.09 -14.91
#